data_b09c9664edd60567b5bdc6c7da36d184
#
_entry.id   b09c9664edd60567b5bdc6c7da36d184
#
_cell.length_a   1.000
_cell.length_b   1.000
_cell.length_c   1.000
_cell.angle_alpha   90.00
_cell.angle_beta   90.00
_cell.angle_gamma   90.00
#
_symmetry.space_group_name_H-M   'P 1'
#
loop_
_entity.id
_entity.type
_entity.pdbx_description
1 polymer ?
#
loop_
_entity_poly.entity_id
_entity_poly.type
_entity_poly.pdbx_seq_one_letter_code
_entity_poly.pdbx_strand_id
1 'polypeptide(L)'
;MRPGTPLHPHQPAMIVYDRLSGNTGIGFVVPGVYVKDLLVGGTVAGAQSAAAIGSDGSALTSDGHCVHLASSRMGWASYSAPDALFSVSVRGNQAWRVRDLVAVEGAASLLGLFLGSAIVGGYLTVFTPPRRLIRRVGRGLKRDEFFVVYQPIVDVATGQWVGAEALVRWQHPQWGLVTPGQFIGHVENSPVIADLTQFVLKQALTELGAMDLPKAFSITVNLAAFHAGLRGFPGDLSEILSASRTRLQVVFEITERGLLAGIDDVRDRLARLRSQGVKFAVDDFGTENSNLALLQRFHFDYIKIDRQFVHGVVGDDRALVEGIAFLAGQVGALVVAEGVEESAQQRILETIGVPLAQGFLFAKPGLAVEFARGFAASATV
;
A
#
# COMPACT_ATOMS: atom_id res chain seq x y z
N MET A 1 16.05 4.26 -42.97
CA MET A 1 16.24 2.80 -42.72
C MET A 1 17.70 2.44 -43.02
N ARG A 2 18.31 1.58 -42.18
CA ARG A 2 19.66 1.06 -42.45
C ARG A 2 19.58 -0.42 -42.74
N PRO A 3 20.39 -0.96 -43.69
CA PRO A 3 20.43 -2.38 -43.95
C PRO A 3 21.13 -3.11 -42.80
N GLY A 4 20.41 -4.03 -42.17
CA GLY A 4 20.93 -4.88 -41.11
C GLY A 4 20.97 -4.24 -39.71
N THR A 5 20.96 -5.08 -38.73
CA THR A 5 21.19 -4.76 -37.30
C THR A 5 22.29 -5.66 -36.76
N PRO A 6 22.91 -5.36 -35.60
CA PRO A 6 23.90 -6.25 -34.98
C PRO A 6 23.36 -7.66 -34.69
N LEU A 7 22.03 -7.81 -34.52
CA LEU A 7 21.37 -9.10 -34.28
C LEU A 7 20.94 -9.81 -35.59
N HIS A 8 20.73 -9.04 -36.69
CA HIS A 8 20.30 -9.54 -37.99
C HIS A 8 20.93 -8.75 -39.10
N PRO A 9 22.24 -8.94 -39.41
CA PRO A 9 23.01 -8.07 -40.30
C PRO A 9 22.54 -8.07 -41.76
N HIS A 10 21.76 -9.08 -42.17
CA HIS A 10 21.26 -9.24 -43.52
C HIS A 10 19.78 -8.89 -43.71
N GLN A 11 19.09 -8.49 -42.65
CA GLN A 11 17.67 -8.11 -42.73
C GLN A 11 17.52 -6.59 -42.59
N PRO A 12 16.72 -5.96 -43.46
CA PRO A 12 16.44 -4.53 -43.33
C PRO A 12 15.69 -4.26 -42.02
N ALA A 13 16.01 -3.15 -41.36
CA ALA A 13 15.37 -2.77 -40.12
C ALA A 13 14.97 -1.29 -40.15
N MET A 14 13.88 -0.96 -39.48
CA MET A 14 13.43 0.39 -39.22
C MET A 14 13.94 0.82 -37.83
N ILE A 15 14.60 1.95 -37.76
CA ILE A 15 15.05 2.55 -36.51
C ILE A 15 14.05 3.67 -36.16
N VAL A 16 13.34 3.49 -35.07
CA VAL A 16 12.46 4.51 -34.51
C VAL A 16 13.24 5.21 -33.42
N TYR A 17 13.44 6.51 -33.54
CA TYR A 17 14.24 7.30 -32.61
C TYR A 17 13.39 8.45 -32.06
N ASP A 18 13.31 8.54 -30.76
CA ASP A 18 12.69 9.67 -30.08
C ASP A 18 13.74 10.44 -29.26
N ARG A 19 13.69 11.77 -29.34
CA ARG A 19 14.67 12.66 -28.74
C ARG A 19 14.16 13.12 -27.39
N LEU A 20 14.72 12.56 -26.32
CA LEU A 20 14.55 13.10 -24.97
C LEU A 20 15.35 14.39 -24.82
N SER A 21 14.99 15.27 -23.91
CA SER A 21 15.61 16.58 -23.69
C SER A 21 17.15 16.49 -23.56
N GLY A 22 17.86 17.33 -24.27
CA GLY A 22 19.32 17.35 -24.30
C GLY A 22 19.91 16.49 -25.46
N ASN A 23 21.06 15.88 -25.23
CA ASN A 23 21.79 15.10 -26.23
C ASN A 23 21.52 13.58 -26.12
N THR A 24 20.50 13.18 -25.36
CA THR A 24 20.10 11.79 -25.15
C THR A 24 18.80 11.48 -25.89
N GLY A 25 18.73 10.31 -26.52
CA GLY A 25 17.55 9.80 -27.20
C GLY A 25 17.42 8.30 -26.99
N ILE A 26 16.19 7.78 -27.06
CA ILE A 26 15.89 6.35 -27.03
C ILE A 26 15.60 5.91 -28.45
N GLY A 27 16.34 4.93 -28.95
CA GLY A 27 16.13 4.33 -30.26
C GLY A 27 15.64 2.89 -30.14
N PHE A 28 14.57 2.55 -30.86
CA PHE A 28 14.11 1.18 -31.02
C PHE A 28 14.43 0.69 -32.42
N VAL A 29 14.94 -0.52 -32.51
CA VAL A 29 15.21 -1.17 -33.79
C VAL A 29 14.10 -2.19 -34.04
N VAL A 30 13.27 -1.97 -35.06
CA VAL A 30 12.22 -2.87 -35.48
C VAL A 30 12.71 -3.67 -36.68
N PRO A 31 12.94 -4.98 -36.59
CA PRO A 31 13.32 -5.80 -37.72
C PRO A 31 12.31 -5.69 -38.88
N GLY A 32 12.79 -5.63 -40.09
CA GLY A 32 11.95 -5.45 -41.28
C GLY A 32 10.89 -6.54 -41.49
N VAL A 33 11.13 -7.74 -40.94
CA VAL A 33 10.15 -8.82 -40.95
C VAL A 33 8.85 -8.43 -40.27
N TYR A 34 8.90 -7.75 -39.10
CA TYR A 34 7.70 -7.30 -38.40
C TYR A 34 6.99 -6.16 -39.11
N VAL A 35 7.74 -5.25 -39.76
CA VAL A 35 7.17 -4.18 -40.58
C VAL A 35 6.48 -4.76 -41.80
N LYS A 36 7.10 -5.77 -42.44
CA LYS A 36 6.51 -6.53 -43.53
C LYS A 36 5.21 -7.18 -43.13
N ASP A 37 5.16 -7.89 -42.00
CA ASP A 37 3.96 -8.57 -41.53
C ASP A 37 2.83 -7.57 -41.22
N LEU A 38 3.15 -6.40 -40.67
CA LEU A 38 2.21 -5.31 -40.47
C LEU A 38 1.64 -4.78 -41.81
N LEU A 39 2.48 -4.62 -42.82
CA LEU A 39 2.07 -4.15 -44.13
C LEU A 39 1.25 -5.20 -44.91
N VAL A 40 1.55 -6.49 -44.71
CA VAL A 40 0.85 -7.62 -45.36
C VAL A 40 -0.43 -7.97 -44.59
N GLY A 41 -0.40 -7.98 -43.26
CA GLY A 41 -1.56 -8.26 -42.42
C GLY A 41 -2.66 -7.20 -42.50
N GLY A 42 -2.29 -5.97 -42.85
CA GLY A 42 -3.20 -4.87 -43.16
C GLY A 42 -3.66 -4.81 -44.61
N THR A 43 -3.62 -5.93 -45.39
CA THR A 43 -3.99 -5.91 -46.80
C THR A 43 -5.40 -5.38 -46.98
N VAL A 44 -5.47 -4.14 -47.35
CA VAL A 44 -6.67 -3.50 -47.83
C VAL A 44 -6.97 -4.17 -49.19
N ALA A 45 -8.11 -4.80 -49.33
CA ALA A 45 -8.49 -5.51 -50.53
C ALA A 45 -8.33 -4.60 -51.76
N GLY A 46 -7.43 -4.98 -52.69
CA GLY A 46 -7.14 -4.23 -53.93
C GLY A 46 -5.83 -3.43 -53.96
N ALA A 47 -5.01 -3.45 -52.89
CA ALA A 47 -3.68 -2.87 -52.92
C ALA A 47 -2.71 -3.75 -53.71
N GLN A 48 -1.98 -3.15 -54.65
CA GLN A 48 -0.91 -3.85 -55.39
C GLN A 48 0.40 -3.92 -54.60
N SER A 49 0.68 -2.92 -53.74
CA SER A 49 1.85 -2.87 -52.88
C SER A 49 1.64 -1.83 -51.78
N ALA A 50 2.28 -2.04 -50.63
CA ALA A 50 2.36 -1.08 -49.53
C ALA A 50 3.84 -0.85 -49.17
N ALA A 51 4.14 0.32 -48.64
CA ALA A 51 5.48 0.66 -48.16
C ALA A 51 5.42 1.56 -46.94
N ALA A 52 6.30 1.31 -45.97
CA ALA A 52 6.55 2.22 -44.86
C ALA A 52 7.75 3.13 -45.23
N ILE A 53 7.56 4.43 -45.21
CA ILE A 53 8.52 5.43 -45.60
C ILE A 53 9.08 6.14 -44.38
N GLY A 54 10.41 6.07 -44.22
CA GLY A 54 11.12 6.82 -43.19
C GLY A 54 11.29 8.30 -43.56
N SER A 55 11.63 9.12 -42.57
CA SER A 55 11.91 10.56 -42.75
C SER A 55 13.08 10.87 -43.65
N ASP A 56 13.97 9.88 -43.88
CA ASP A 56 15.13 9.95 -44.78
C ASP A 56 14.80 9.61 -46.25
N GLY A 57 13.53 9.35 -46.56
CA GLY A 57 13.07 8.98 -47.89
C GLY A 57 13.34 7.50 -48.26
N SER A 58 13.87 6.70 -47.34
CA SER A 58 13.99 5.27 -47.53
C SER A 58 12.61 4.59 -47.25
N ALA A 59 12.29 3.57 -48.04
CA ALA A 59 11.03 2.85 -47.88
C ALA A 59 11.27 1.35 -47.80
N LEU A 60 10.50 0.68 -46.90
CA LEU A 60 10.40 -0.76 -46.83
C LEU A 60 9.08 -1.20 -47.45
N THR A 61 9.16 -1.97 -48.51
CA THR A 61 8.00 -2.45 -49.27
C THR A 61 7.43 -3.75 -48.66
N SER A 62 6.17 -4.06 -48.96
CA SER A 62 5.47 -5.26 -48.46
C SER A 62 6.11 -6.58 -48.90
N ASP A 63 6.92 -6.59 -49.95
CA ASP A 63 7.73 -7.72 -50.39
C ASP A 63 9.09 -7.83 -49.66
N GLY A 64 9.40 -6.88 -48.79
CA GLY A 64 10.58 -6.91 -47.91
C GLY A 64 11.79 -6.25 -48.47
N HIS A 65 11.69 -5.51 -49.57
CA HIS A 65 12.80 -4.76 -50.18
C HIS A 65 12.89 -3.35 -49.61
N CYS A 66 14.12 -2.91 -49.33
CA CYS A 66 14.41 -1.51 -49.06
C CYS A 66 14.69 -0.78 -50.36
N VAL A 67 13.89 0.24 -50.67
CA VAL A 67 14.06 1.08 -51.86
C VAL A 67 14.14 2.54 -51.41
N HIS A 68 14.91 3.34 -52.16
CA HIS A 68 14.92 4.79 -51.98
C HIS A 68 13.89 5.37 -52.95
N LEU A 69 12.82 5.93 -52.46
CA LEU A 69 11.78 6.51 -53.32
C LEU A 69 12.26 7.89 -53.80
N ALA A 70 13.01 7.92 -54.86
CA ALA A 70 13.29 9.16 -55.59
C ALA A 70 11.99 9.65 -56.24
N SER A 71 11.56 10.82 -55.85
CA SER A 71 10.61 11.80 -56.45
C SER A 71 9.44 11.35 -57.34
N SER A 72 9.27 10.11 -57.75
CA SER A 72 8.13 9.66 -58.57
C SER A 72 7.04 9.00 -57.70
N ARG A 73 6.22 9.83 -57.09
CA ARG A 73 5.05 9.40 -56.30
C ARG A 73 3.82 9.08 -57.13
N MET A 74 3.93 8.87 -58.43
CA MET A 74 2.77 8.66 -59.28
C MET A 74 2.10 7.31 -58.96
N GLY A 75 0.88 7.36 -58.50
CA GLY A 75 0.06 6.18 -58.15
C GLY A 75 0.16 5.69 -56.70
N TRP A 76 0.87 6.41 -55.83
CA TRP A 76 0.92 6.13 -54.37
C TRP A 76 0.09 7.13 -53.59
N ALA A 77 -0.79 6.66 -52.70
CA ALA A 77 -1.44 7.46 -51.66
C ALA A 77 -0.61 7.33 -50.38
N SER A 78 -0.12 8.46 -49.87
CA SER A 78 0.66 8.50 -48.64
C SER A 78 -0.13 9.15 -47.50
N TYR A 79 -0.09 8.58 -46.33
CA TYR A 79 -0.63 9.16 -45.11
C TYR A 79 0.47 9.23 -44.05
N SER A 80 0.56 10.40 -43.42
CA SER A 80 1.39 10.60 -42.22
C SER A 80 0.53 11.26 -41.16
N ALA A 81 0.48 10.69 -39.94
CA ALA A 81 -0.08 11.39 -38.80
C ALA A 81 0.82 12.57 -38.42
N PRO A 82 0.29 13.66 -37.81
CA PRO A 82 1.05 14.87 -37.50
C PRO A 82 2.34 14.62 -36.72
N ASP A 83 2.36 13.61 -35.85
CA ASP A 83 3.50 13.26 -34.99
C ASP A 83 4.08 11.88 -35.33
N ALA A 84 3.83 11.34 -36.51
CA ALA A 84 4.28 10.01 -36.90
C ALA A 84 5.75 10.03 -37.35
N LEU A 85 6.51 9.09 -36.78
CA LEU A 85 7.93 8.87 -37.12
C LEU A 85 8.16 8.27 -38.52
N PHE A 86 7.12 7.85 -39.19
CA PHE A 86 7.14 7.32 -40.55
C PHE A 86 5.76 7.51 -41.21
N SER A 87 5.75 7.51 -42.53
CA SER A 87 4.52 7.52 -43.31
C SER A 87 4.29 6.17 -43.99
N VAL A 88 3.03 5.77 -44.10
CA VAL A 88 2.63 4.60 -44.86
C VAL A 88 2.13 5.02 -46.22
N SER A 89 2.66 4.43 -47.27
CA SER A 89 2.23 4.67 -48.66
C SER A 89 1.67 3.37 -49.25
N VAL A 90 0.54 3.47 -49.90
CA VAL A 90 -0.14 2.36 -50.55
C VAL A 90 -0.33 2.64 -52.04
N ARG A 91 0.05 1.70 -52.90
CA ARG A 91 -0.22 1.76 -54.32
C ARG A 91 -1.42 0.85 -54.63
N GLY A 92 -2.50 1.50 -55.00
CA GLY A 92 -3.75 0.80 -55.34
C GLY A 92 -4.07 0.77 -56.83
N ASN A 93 -4.94 -0.13 -57.25
CA ASN A 93 -5.57 -0.02 -58.56
C ASN A 93 -6.53 1.19 -58.55
N GLN A 94 -6.77 1.86 -59.66
CA GLN A 94 -7.49 3.16 -59.76
C GLN A 94 -8.91 3.23 -59.11
N ALA A 95 -9.39 2.14 -58.49
CA ALA A 95 -10.66 2.07 -57.84
C ALA A 95 -10.69 2.46 -56.35
N TRP A 96 -9.54 2.79 -55.74
CA TRP A 96 -9.47 3.12 -54.30
C TRP A 96 -9.96 4.53 -54.03
N ARG A 97 -11.08 4.67 -53.34
CA ARG A 97 -11.51 5.99 -52.83
C ARG A 97 -10.78 6.30 -51.54
N VAL A 98 -10.23 7.51 -51.46
CA VAL A 98 -9.57 8.06 -50.24
C VAL A 98 -10.38 7.81 -48.96
N ARG A 99 -11.72 7.72 -49.07
CA ARG A 99 -12.66 7.45 -48.00
C ARG A 99 -12.47 6.08 -47.31
N ASP A 100 -12.05 5.05 -48.05
CA ASP A 100 -11.91 3.68 -47.51
C ASP A 100 -10.57 3.53 -46.78
N LEU A 101 -9.54 4.27 -47.25
CA LEU A 101 -8.25 4.38 -46.58
C LEU A 101 -8.38 5.02 -45.19
N VAL A 102 -9.09 6.16 -45.09
CA VAL A 102 -9.32 6.87 -43.82
C VAL A 102 -10.08 6.02 -42.81
N ALA A 103 -11.03 5.22 -43.26
CA ALA A 103 -11.78 4.31 -42.37
C ALA A 103 -10.92 3.19 -41.79
N VAL A 104 -10.03 2.60 -42.59
CA VAL A 104 -9.12 1.52 -42.16
C VAL A 104 -8.06 2.07 -41.21
N GLU A 105 -7.50 3.24 -41.50
CA GLU A 105 -6.52 3.89 -40.61
C GLU A 105 -7.14 4.33 -39.29
N GLY A 106 -8.37 4.87 -39.31
CA GLY A 106 -9.12 5.20 -38.11
C GLY A 106 -9.35 3.97 -37.22
N ALA A 107 -9.76 2.84 -37.82
CA ALA A 107 -9.97 1.59 -37.12
C ALA A 107 -8.65 1.01 -36.55
N ALA A 108 -7.57 1.01 -37.32
CA ALA A 108 -6.25 0.55 -36.88
C ALA A 108 -5.67 1.41 -35.76
N SER A 109 -5.85 2.75 -35.84
CA SER A 109 -5.41 3.67 -34.80
C SER A 109 -6.19 3.50 -33.50
N LEU A 110 -7.51 3.32 -33.58
CA LEU A 110 -8.37 3.04 -32.42
C LEU A 110 -8.04 1.70 -31.78
N LEU A 111 -7.78 0.66 -32.56
CA LEU A 111 -7.37 -0.64 -32.06
C LEU A 111 -5.99 -0.57 -31.39
N GLY A 112 -5.04 0.16 -31.96
CA GLY A 112 -3.73 0.40 -31.39
C GLY A 112 -3.78 1.16 -30.07
N LEU A 113 -4.61 2.20 -29.97
CA LEU A 113 -4.89 2.94 -28.73
C LEU A 113 -5.54 2.04 -27.67
N PHE A 114 -6.50 1.22 -28.06
CA PHE A 114 -7.18 0.30 -27.14
C PHE A 114 -6.22 -0.77 -26.61
N LEU A 115 -5.45 -1.43 -27.48
CA LEU A 115 -4.45 -2.43 -27.11
C LEU A 115 -3.33 -1.81 -26.26
N GLY A 116 -2.83 -0.66 -26.65
CA GLY A 116 -1.83 0.11 -25.89
C GLY A 116 -2.34 0.48 -24.50
N SER A 117 -3.56 1.01 -24.41
CA SER A 117 -4.21 1.33 -23.13
C SER A 117 -4.44 0.09 -22.26
N ALA A 118 -4.84 -1.02 -22.86
CA ALA A 118 -5.04 -2.28 -22.14
C ALA A 118 -3.71 -2.86 -21.62
N ILE A 119 -2.64 -2.79 -22.39
CA ILE A 119 -1.29 -3.22 -21.98
C ILE A 119 -0.75 -2.32 -20.87
N VAL A 120 -0.81 -1.00 -21.04
CA VAL A 120 -0.37 -0.03 -20.02
C VAL A 120 -1.25 -0.14 -18.78
N GLY A 121 -2.56 -0.19 -18.94
CA GLY A 121 -3.50 -0.40 -17.83
C GLY A 121 -3.24 -1.73 -17.10
N GLY A 122 -3.04 -2.83 -17.82
CA GLY A 122 -2.64 -4.12 -17.28
C GLY A 122 -1.29 -4.06 -16.55
N TYR A 123 -0.30 -3.42 -17.14
CA TYR A 123 1.01 -3.20 -16.50
C TYR A 123 0.88 -2.38 -15.22
N LEU A 124 0.22 -1.22 -15.27
CA LEU A 124 0.00 -0.36 -14.11
C LEU A 124 -0.82 -1.06 -13.03
N THR A 125 -1.82 -1.88 -13.40
CA THR A 125 -2.64 -2.61 -12.41
C THR A 125 -1.91 -3.78 -11.76
N VAL A 126 -1.02 -4.46 -12.48
CA VAL A 126 -0.31 -5.66 -11.99
C VAL A 126 1.01 -5.32 -11.32
N PHE A 127 1.69 -4.27 -11.78
CA PHE A 127 3.09 -4.00 -11.44
C PHE A 127 3.34 -2.74 -10.62
N THR A 128 2.29 -2.03 -10.15
CA THR A 128 2.50 -0.92 -9.20
C THR A 128 3.12 -1.45 -7.89
N PRO A 129 4.14 -0.74 -7.35
CA PRO A 129 4.83 -1.15 -6.12
C PRO A 129 3.90 -1.51 -4.94
N PRO A 130 2.81 -0.74 -4.65
CA PRO A 130 1.89 -1.07 -3.57
C PRO A 130 1.19 -2.42 -3.77
N ARG A 131 0.71 -2.74 -4.98
CA ARG A 131 0.01 -4.02 -5.23
C ARG A 131 0.93 -5.23 -5.14
N ARG A 132 2.20 -5.08 -5.48
CA ARG A 132 3.20 -6.14 -5.27
C ARG A 132 3.41 -6.40 -3.78
N LEU A 133 3.47 -5.34 -2.97
CA LEU A 133 3.64 -5.45 -1.54
C LEU A 133 2.42 -6.11 -0.87
N ILE A 134 1.19 -5.69 -1.22
CA ILE A 134 -0.05 -6.32 -0.75
C ILE A 134 -0.04 -7.83 -1.02
N ARG A 135 0.32 -8.25 -2.24
CA ARG A 135 0.41 -9.69 -2.58
C ARG A 135 1.53 -10.41 -1.83
N ARG A 136 2.64 -9.71 -1.50
CA ARG A 136 3.74 -10.28 -0.72
C ARG A 136 3.30 -10.48 0.72
N VAL A 137 2.66 -9.50 1.34
CA VAL A 137 2.11 -9.62 2.70
C VAL A 137 1.12 -10.79 2.77
N GLY A 138 0.15 -10.89 1.85
CA GLY A 138 -0.79 -12.02 1.84
C GLY A 138 -0.15 -13.38 1.60
N ARG A 139 0.99 -13.45 0.88
CA ARG A 139 1.78 -14.69 0.74
C ARG A 139 2.62 -14.98 1.98
N GLY A 140 3.19 -13.95 2.58
CA GLY A 140 3.98 -14.06 3.81
C GLY A 140 3.14 -14.60 4.98
N LEU A 141 1.88 -14.15 5.12
CA LEU A 141 0.93 -14.69 6.10
C LEU A 141 0.70 -16.21 5.93
N LYS A 142 0.63 -16.69 4.68
CA LYS A 142 0.47 -18.12 4.37
C LYS A 142 1.74 -18.96 4.50
N ARG A 143 2.89 -18.32 4.71
CA ARG A 143 4.21 -18.96 4.78
C ARG A 143 4.86 -18.80 6.15
N ASP A 144 4.09 -18.38 7.16
CA ASP A 144 4.56 -18.16 8.52
C ASP A 144 5.77 -17.19 8.60
N GLU A 145 5.78 -16.18 7.69
CA GLU A 145 6.83 -15.15 7.68
C GLU A 145 6.56 -14.05 8.73
N PHE A 146 5.38 -14.03 9.34
CA PHE A 146 4.98 -13.06 10.34
C PHE A 146 5.02 -13.63 11.75
N PHE A 147 5.37 -12.78 12.70
CA PHE A 147 5.33 -13.09 14.12
C PHE A 147 4.94 -11.85 14.93
N VAL A 148 4.63 -12.02 16.21
CA VAL A 148 4.21 -10.93 17.09
C VAL A 148 5.26 -10.74 18.18
N VAL A 149 5.53 -9.48 18.50
CA VAL A 149 6.29 -9.09 19.69
C VAL A 149 5.41 -8.23 20.58
N TYR A 150 5.66 -8.23 21.86
CA TYR A 150 4.83 -7.60 22.87
C TYR A 150 5.59 -6.51 23.59
N GLN A 151 4.99 -5.32 23.68
CA GLN A 151 5.52 -4.22 24.48
C GLN A 151 4.63 -4.00 25.69
N PRO A 152 5.17 -3.97 26.92
CA PRO A 152 4.36 -3.80 28.09
C PRO A 152 3.75 -2.42 28.19
N ILE A 153 2.50 -2.37 28.69
CA ILE A 153 1.83 -1.20 29.18
C ILE A 153 1.88 -1.28 30.70
N VAL A 154 2.38 -0.25 31.35
CA VAL A 154 2.62 -0.25 32.77
C VAL A 154 1.75 0.77 33.50
N ASP A 155 1.40 0.47 34.71
CA ASP A 155 0.89 1.46 35.67
C ASP A 155 2.00 2.38 36.09
N VAL A 156 1.84 3.69 35.90
CA VAL A 156 2.90 4.69 36.10
C VAL A 156 3.34 4.78 37.56
N ALA A 157 2.40 4.63 38.50
CA ALA A 157 2.64 4.77 39.92
C ALA A 157 3.34 3.54 40.53
N THR A 158 2.98 2.34 40.07
CA THR A 158 3.48 1.09 40.64
C THR A 158 4.59 0.44 39.79
N GLY A 159 4.72 0.80 38.52
CA GLY A 159 5.62 0.15 37.57
C GLY A 159 5.16 -1.26 37.15
N GLN A 160 4.01 -1.73 37.63
CA GLN A 160 3.49 -3.04 37.30
C GLN A 160 3.00 -3.11 35.84
N TRP A 161 3.25 -4.21 35.17
CA TRP A 161 2.75 -4.45 33.83
C TRP A 161 1.28 -4.85 33.89
N VAL A 162 0.41 -4.04 33.33
CA VAL A 162 -1.06 -4.21 33.35
C VAL A 162 -1.63 -4.55 31.98
N GLY A 163 -0.83 -4.47 30.95
CA GLY A 163 -1.20 -4.81 29.58
C GLY A 163 0.01 -4.99 28.68
N ALA A 164 -0.27 -5.31 27.43
CA ALA A 164 0.73 -5.42 26.38
C ALA A 164 0.15 -4.98 25.04
N GLU A 165 0.91 -4.23 24.26
CA GLU A 165 0.63 -4.01 22.85
C GLU A 165 1.25 -5.11 21.99
N ALA A 166 0.43 -5.72 21.14
CA ALA A 166 0.82 -6.76 20.19
C ALA A 166 1.26 -6.13 18.86
N LEU A 167 2.54 -6.20 18.58
CA LEU A 167 3.19 -5.55 17.45
C LEU A 167 3.65 -6.59 16.44
N VAL A 168 3.09 -6.56 15.24
CA VAL A 168 3.50 -7.46 14.16
C VAL A 168 4.93 -7.19 13.69
N ARG A 169 5.64 -8.26 13.31
CA ARG A 169 6.95 -8.22 12.65
C ARG A 169 6.93 -9.15 11.46
N TRP A 170 7.64 -8.79 10.41
CA TRP A 170 7.74 -9.59 9.20
C TRP A 170 9.17 -10.05 8.98
N GLN A 171 9.42 -11.35 9.11
CA GLN A 171 10.69 -11.97 8.75
C GLN A 171 10.69 -12.33 7.27
N HIS A 172 11.00 -11.34 6.42
CA HIS A 172 10.98 -11.55 4.98
C HIS A 172 12.23 -12.31 4.52
N PRO A 173 12.13 -13.37 3.68
CA PRO A 173 13.28 -14.22 3.30
C PRO A 173 14.43 -13.48 2.63
N GLN A 174 14.15 -12.36 1.93
CA GLN A 174 15.15 -11.58 1.20
C GLN A 174 15.50 -10.26 1.90
N TRP A 175 14.57 -9.67 2.68
CA TRP A 175 14.74 -8.35 3.28
C TRP A 175 15.10 -8.40 4.76
N GLY A 176 15.10 -9.61 5.35
CA GLY A 176 15.29 -9.77 6.79
C GLY A 176 14.09 -9.26 7.59
N LEU A 177 14.36 -8.68 8.74
CA LEU A 177 13.31 -8.15 9.62
C LEU A 177 12.76 -6.84 9.09
N VAL A 178 11.47 -6.84 8.73
CA VAL A 178 10.72 -5.68 8.25
C VAL A 178 9.77 -5.21 9.36
N THR A 179 9.87 -3.95 9.75
CA THR A 179 9.02 -3.34 10.80
C THR A 179 7.71 -2.83 10.22
N PRO A 180 6.63 -2.67 11.05
CA PRO A 180 5.32 -2.19 10.61
C PRO A 180 5.37 -0.89 9.82
N GLY A 181 6.14 0.11 10.25
CA GLY A 181 6.28 1.39 9.55
C GLY A 181 6.76 1.29 8.10
N GLN A 182 7.39 0.17 7.72
CA GLN A 182 7.89 -0.04 6.36
C GLN A 182 6.84 -0.64 5.41
N PHE A 183 5.76 -1.25 5.94
CA PHE A 183 4.78 -1.91 5.06
C PHE A 183 3.32 -1.60 5.37
N ILE A 184 2.94 -1.26 6.61
CA ILE A 184 1.54 -1.05 7.01
C ILE A 184 0.90 0.05 6.17
N GLY A 185 1.52 1.23 6.01
CA GLY A 185 0.97 2.35 5.25
C GLY A 185 0.63 2.01 3.79
N HIS A 186 1.24 0.94 3.23
CA HIS A 186 0.94 0.46 1.89
C HIS A 186 -0.20 -0.56 1.83
N VAL A 187 -0.53 -1.22 2.94
CA VAL A 187 -1.51 -2.31 3.00
C VAL A 187 -2.75 -1.98 3.84
N GLU A 188 -2.70 -0.95 4.68
CA GLU A 188 -3.77 -0.56 5.60
C GLU A 188 -5.11 -0.31 4.90
N ASN A 189 -5.08 0.17 3.64
CA ASN A 189 -6.25 0.42 2.81
C ASN A 189 -6.53 -0.73 1.82
N SER A 190 -6.18 -1.96 2.18
CA SER A 190 -6.42 -3.14 1.37
C SER A 190 -6.99 -4.31 2.20
N PRO A 191 -7.71 -5.26 1.58
CA PRO A 191 -8.31 -6.39 2.31
C PRO A 191 -7.32 -7.23 3.14
N VAL A 192 -6.05 -7.27 2.74
CA VAL A 192 -5.02 -8.05 3.46
C VAL A 192 -4.77 -7.55 4.89
N ILE A 193 -5.16 -6.30 5.20
CA ILE A 193 -5.03 -5.78 6.56
C ILE A 193 -5.95 -6.51 7.54
N ALA A 194 -7.12 -6.98 7.08
CA ALA A 194 -8.01 -7.79 7.89
C ALA A 194 -7.37 -9.14 8.26
N ASP A 195 -6.76 -9.81 7.28
CA ASP A 195 -6.04 -11.07 7.52
C ASP A 195 -4.88 -10.86 8.50
N LEU A 196 -4.17 -9.74 8.36
CA LEU A 196 -3.06 -9.40 9.26
C LEU A 196 -3.55 -9.11 10.69
N THR A 197 -4.61 -8.32 10.86
CA THR A 197 -5.20 -8.04 12.18
C THR A 197 -5.70 -9.33 12.84
N GLN A 198 -6.38 -10.21 12.09
CA GLN A 198 -6.83 -11.51 12.60
C GLN A 198 -5.65 -12.40 13.02
N PHE A 199 -4.56 -12.40 12.24
CA PHE A 199 -3.33 -13.12 12.58
C PHE A 199 -2.77 -12.61 13.91
N VAL A 200 -2.58 -11.28 14.06
CA VAL A 200 -2.04 -10.68 15.29
C VAL A 200 -2.93 -11.01 16.49
N LEU A 201 -4.24 -10.86 16.36
CA LEU A 201 -5.18 -11.16 17.44
C LEU A 201 -5.12 -12.63 17.86
N LYS A 202 -5.16 -13.57 16.89
CA LYS A 202 -5.10 -15.02 17.18
C LYS A 202 -3.79 -15.38 17.88
N GLN A 203 -2.68 -14.86 17.37
CA GLN A 203 -1.36 -15.13 17.92
C GLN A 203 -1.26 -14.58 19.36
N ALA A 204 -1.66 -13.33 19.58
CA ALA A 204 -1.60 -12.69 20.89
C ALA A 204 -2.49 -13.41 21.92
N LEU A 205 -3.72 -13.78 21.56
CA LEU A 205 -4.61 -14.54 22.44
C LEU A 205 -4.07 -15.93 22.76
N THR A 206 -3.37 -16.56 21.81
CA THR A 206 -2.76 -17.88 22.02
C THR A 206 -1.54 -17.79 22.93
N GLU A 207 -0.60 -16.89 22.63
CA GLU A 207 0.67 -16.79 23.36
C GLU A 207 0.49 -16.22 24.76
N LEU A 208 -0.17 -15.05 24.89
CA LEU A 208 -0.39 -14.44 26.21
C LEU A 208 -1.49 -15.15 27.00
N GLY A 209 -2.47 -15.74 26.30
CA GLY A 209 -3.53 -16.54 26.96
C GLY A 209 -3.02 -17.85 27.59
N ALA A 210 -1.84 -18.32 27.20
CA ALA A 210 -1.16 -19.47 27.82
C ALA A 210 -0.34 -19.08 29.07
N MET A 211 -0.17 -17.78 29.34
CA MET A 211 0.56 -17.28 30.49
C MET A 211 -0.36 -17.09 31.70
N ASP A 212 0.19 -17.18 32.90
CA ASP A 212 -0.54 -16.87 34.14
C ASP A 212 -0.57 -15.34 34.38
N LEU A 213 -1.42 -14.66 33.60
CA LEU A 213 -1.63 -13.22 33.67
C LEU A 213 -2.87 -12.88 34.50
N PRO A 214 -2.92 -11.69 35.15
CA PRO A 214 -4.09 -11.23 35.87
C PRO A 214 -5.34 -11.17 34.99
N LYS A 215 -6.53 -11.40 35.56
CA LYS A 215 -7.78 -11.38 34.78
C LYS A 215 -8.08 -10.05 34.08
N ALA A 216 -7.57 -8.95 34.61
CA ALA A 216 -7.74 -7.62 34.04
C ALA A 216 -6.60 -7.21 33.08
N PHE A 217 -5.66 -8.14 32.80
CA PHE A 217 -4.56 -7.85 31.89
C PHE A 217 -5.07 -7.59 30.47
N SER A 218 -4.65 -6.48 29.88
CA SER A 218 -5.11 -6.07 28.56
C SER A 218 -4.14 -6.48 27.44
N ILE A 219 -4.69 -6.92 26.32
CA ILE A 219 -3.97 -7.08 25.06
C ILE A 219 -4.49 -6.04 24.10
N THR A 220 -3.59 -5.20 23.60
CA THR A 220 -3.90 -4.16 22.64
C THR A 220 -3.47 -4.57 21.24
N VAL A 221 -4.36 -4.40 20.25
CA VAL A 221 -4.14 -4.77 18.85
C VAL A 221 -4.58 -3.62 17.95
N ASN A 222 -3.72 -3.25 17.02
CA ASN A 222 -4.00 -2.22 16.02
C ASN A 222 -5.12 -2.65 15.06
N LEU A 223 -6.13 -1.80 14.87
CA LEU A 223 -7.28 -2.00 13.98
C LEU A 223 -7.34 -0.89 12.94
N ALA A 224 -7.00 -1.22 11.70
CA ALA A 224 -7.14 -0.27 10.62
C ALA A 224 -8.62 0.05 10.35
N ALA A 225 -8.94 1.32 10.11
CA ALA A 225 -10.30 1.76 9.80
C ALA A 225 -10.87 1.09 8.54
N PHE A 226 -10.02 0.81 7.56
CA PHE A 226 -10.43 0.05 6.37
C PHE A 226 -10.98 -1.33 6.75
N HIS A 227 -10.35 -2.04 7.71
CA HIS A 227 -10.85 -3.33 8.20
C HIS A 227 -12.22 -3.17 8.86
N ALA A 228 -12.39 -2.16 9.73
CA ALA A 228 -13.67 -1.86 10.35
C ALA A 228 -14.78 -1.53 9.34
N GLY A 229 -14.42 -1.02 8.14
CA GLY A 229 -15.31 -0.76 7.03
C GLY A 229 -15.72 -1.99 6.20
N LEU A 230 -15.04 -3.13 6.32
CA LEU A 230 -15.34 -4.33 5.52
C LEU A 230 -16.67 -4.99 5.92
N ARG A 231 -17.32 -5.66 4.95
CA ARG A 231 -18.62 -6.35 5.19
C ARG A 231 -18.52 -7.48 6.19
N GLY A 232 -17.40 -8.17 6.29
CA GLY A 232 -17.15 -9.27 7.24
C GLY A 232 -16.97 -8.80 8.68
N PHE A 233 -16.57 -7.54 8.87
CA PHE A 233 -16.39 -6.94 10.19
C PHE A 233 -17.77 -6.63 10.84
N PRO A 234 -18.00 -6.89 12.13
CA PRO A 234 -17.07 -7.43 13.13
C PRO A 234 -17.09 -8.96 13.28
N GLY A 235 -17.78 -9.69 12.40
CA GLY A 235 -18.03 -11.13 12.56
C GLY A 235 -16.75 -11.97 12.61
N ASP A 236 -15.77 -11.64 11.77
CA ASP A 236 -14.47 -12.29 11.72
C ASP A 236 -13.67 -12.18 13.03
N LEU A 237 -13.70 -11.02 13.69
CA LEU A 237 -13.07 -10.83 15.00
C LEU A 237 -13.89 -11.47 16.12
N SER A 238 -15.23 -11.39 16.06
CA SER A 238 -16.12 -12.01 17.02
C SER A 238 -15.94 -13.54 17.08
N GLU A 239 -15.69 -14.19 15.95
CA GLU A 239 -15.41 -15.61 15.89
C GLU A 239 -14.09 -15.95 16.63
N ILE A 240 -13.04 -15.18 16.41
CA ILE A 240 -11.76 -15.36 17.08
C ILE A 240 -11.88 -15.18 18.58
N LEU A 241 -12.57 -14.12 19.02
CA LEU A 241 -12.80 -13.82 20.42
C LEU A 241 -13.59 -14.92 21.12
N SER A 242 -14.66 -15.42 20.47
CA SER A 242 -15.51 -16.48 21.01
C SER A 242 -14.81 -17.84 21.09
N ALA A 243 -13.92 -18.12 20.13
CA ALA A 243 -13.10 -19.34 20.13
C ALA A 243 -12.00 -19.32 21.19
N SER A 244 -11.57 -18.12 21.60
CA SER A 244 -10.56 -17.95 22.63
C SER A 244 -11.15 -18.19 24.02
N ARG A 245 -10.50 -19.06 24.80
CA ARG A 245 -10.87 -19.32 26.20
C ARG A 245 -10.13 -18.43 27.19
N THR A 246 -9.41 -17.43 26.70
CA THR A 246 -8.63 -16.53 27.55
C THR A 246 -9.53 -15.56 28.33
N ARG A 247 -9.04 -15.08 29.47
CA ARG A 247 -9.69 -14.07 30.30
C ARG A 247 -9.11 -12.67 30.09
N LEU A 248 -8.25 -12.53 29.07
CA LEU A 248 -7.56 -11.28 28.77
C LEU A 248 -8.51 -10.25 28.20
N GLN A 249 -8.34 -8.99 28.60
CA GLN A 249 -9.11 -7.89 28.06
C GLN A 249 -8.56 -7.49 26.71
N VAL A 250 -9.32 -7.65 25.62
CA VAL A 250 -8.92 -7.18 24.30
C VAL A 250 -9.25 -5.70 24.14
N VAL A 251 -8.26 -4.94 23.67
CA VAL A 251 -8.36 -3.52 23.30
C VAL A 251 -7.98 -3.38 21.83
N PHE A 252 -8.82 -2.73 21.03
CA PHE A 252 -8.44 -2.34 19.68
C PHE A 252 -8.05 -0.88 19.63
N GLU A 253 -6.90 -0.60 19.03
CA GLU A 253 -6.40 0.75 18.77
C GLU A 253 -6.76 1.20 17.37
N ILE A 254 -7.37 2.37 17.25
CA ILE A 254 -7.78 2.95 15.98
C ILE A 254 -7.22 4.37 15.93
N THR A 255 -6.49 4.70 14.86
CA THR A 255 -5.97 6.05 14.66
C THR A 255 -7.08 7.07 14.44
N GLU A 256 -6.89 8.30 14.89
CA GLU A 256 -7.84 9.41 14.70
C GLU A 256 -8.24 9.58 13.22
N ARG A 257 -7.24 9.59 12.32
CA ARG A 257 -7.45 9.70 10.87
C ARG A 257 -8.34 8.61 10.31
N GLY A 258 -8.18 7.40 10.80
CA GLY A 258 -8.94 6.25 10.35
C GLY A 258 -10.44 6.38 10.62
N LEU A 259 -10.81 6.97 11.74
CA LEU A 259 -12.21 7.13 12.14
C LEU A 259 -12.95 8.22 11.36
N LEU A 260 -12.26 9.26 10.90
CA LEU A 260 -12.86 10.35 10.14
C LEU A 260 -13.37 9.93 8.76
N ALA A 261 -12.82 8.85 8.19
CA ALA A 261 -13.10 8.42 6.82
C ALA A 261 -14.43 7.66 6.62
N GLY A 262 -15.13 7.20 7.70
CA GLY A 262 -16.34 6.37 7.55
C GLY A 262 -17.20 6.25 8.80
N ILE A 263 -17.60 7.38 9.36
CA ILE A 263 -18.02 7.53 10.77
C ILE A 263 -19.26 6.71 11.17
N ASP A 264 -20.35 6.69 10.41
CA ASP A 264 -21.63 6.18 10.92
C ASP A 264 -21.73 4.65 10.91
N ASP A 265 -21.29 4.00 9.84
CA ASP A 265 -21.31 2.53 9.74
C ASP A 265 -20.30 1.85 10.70
N VAL A 266 -19.17 2.50 10.97
CA VAL A 266 -18.13 1.98 11.84
C VAL A 266 -18.59 1.99 13.30
N ARG A 267 -19.29 3.03 13.74
CA ARG A 267 -19.78 3.15 15.14
C ARG A 267 -20.62 1.95 15.58
N ASP A 268 -21.61 1.57 14.79
CA ASP A 268 -22.51 0.47 15.13
C ASP A 268 -21.80 -0.89 15.13
N ARG A 269 -20.79 -1.04 14.29
CA ARG A 269 -19.94 -2.24 14.24
C ARG A 269 -19.02 -2.34 15.45
N LEU A 270 -18.40 -1.24 15.87
CA LEU A 270 -17.61 -1.20 17.10
C LEU A 270 -18.47 -1.47 18.34
N ALA A 271 -19.72 -0.95 18.37
CA ALA A 271 -20.66 -1.21 19.45
C ALA A 271 -20.97 -2.71 19.61
N ARG A 272 -21.02 -3.48 18.52
CA ARG A 272 -21.18 -4.94 18.58
C ARG A 272 -19.99 -5.65 19.22
N LEU A 273 -18.75 -5.24 18.91
CA LEU A 273 -17.57 -5.80 19.59
C LEU A 273 -17.56 -5.39 21.07
N ARG A 274 -17.93 -4.14 21.37
CA ARG A 274 -18.05 -3.67 22.75
C ARG A 274 -19.02 -4.50 23.58
N SER A 275 -20.16 -4.92 23.01
CA SER A 275 -21.12 -5.80 23.70
C SER A 275 -20.55 -7.19 24.03
N GLN A 276 -19.43 -7.56 23.43
CA GLN A 276 -18.66 -8.78 23.74
C GLN A 276 -17.51 -8.53 24.73
N GLY A 277 -17.44 -7.33 25.33
CA GLY A 277 -16.43 -6.97 26.31
C GLY A 277 -15.14 -6.38 25.72
N VAL A 278 -15.09 -6.12 24.41
CA VAL A 278 -13.94 -5.46 23.77
C VAL A 278 -13.91 -3.99 24.16
N LYS A 279 -12.72 -3.47 24.42
CA LYS A 279 -12.44 -2.05 24.65
C LYS A 279 -11.77 -1.41 23.43
N PHE A 280 -11.79 -0.07 23.40
CA PHE A 280 -11.22 0.69 22.31
C PHE A 280 -10.30 1.80 22.81
N ALA A 281 -9.18 1.98 22.11
CA ALA A 281 -8.26 3.09 22.29
C ALA A 281 -8.24 3.97 21.02
N VAL A 282 -8.17 5.28 21.21
CA VAL A 282 -7.77 6.19 20.12
C VAL A 282 -6.26 6.36 20.17
N ASP A 283 -5.62 6.16 19.00
CA ASP A 283 -4.17 6.23 18.84
C ASP A 283 -3.73 7.55 18.18
N ASP A 284 -2.47 7.95 18.42
CA ASP A 284 -1.85 9.18 17.90
C ASP A 284 -2.64 10.47 18.24
N PHE A 285 -3.33 10.51 19.39
CA PHE A 285 -4.17 11.64 19.74
C PHE A 285 -3.34 12.92 19.95
N GLY A 286 -3.75 14.00 19.27
CA GLY A 286 -3.10 15.30 19.34
C GLY A 286 -2.15 15.61 18.18
N THR A 287 -1.83 14.65 17.33
CA THR A 287 -0.83 14.83 16.26
C THR A 287 -1.37 15.58 15.03
N GLU A 288 -2.67 15.59 14.82
CA GLU A 288 -3.34 16.28 13.71
C GLU A 288 -4.37 17.28 14.24
N ASN A 289 -5.34 17.66 13.44
CA ASN A 289 -6.45 18.51 13.88
C ASN A 289 -7.35 17.75 14.86
N SER A 290 -6.87 17.55 16.10
CA SER A 290 -7.55 16.80 17.16
C SER A 290 -9.02 17.12 17.22
N ASN A 291 -9.82 16.20 16.65
CA ASN A 291 -11.24 16.42 16.50
C ASN A 291 -11.95 15.94 17.76
N LEU A 292 -12.12 16.84 18.73
CA LEU A 292 -12.91 16.57 19.94
C LEU A 292 -14.28 15.93 19.66
N ALA A 293 -14.83 16.19 18.47
CA ALA A 293 -16.06 15.55 18.03
C ALA A 293 -15.95 14.03 17.90
N LEU A 294 -14.75 13.46 17.69
CA LEU A 294 -14.56 12.02 17.70
C LEU A 294 -14.77 11.43 19.09
N LEU A 295 -14.24 12.07 20.12
CA LEU A 295 -14.43 11.64 21.52
C LEU A 295 -15.88 11.74 21.97
N GLN A 296 -16.69 12.64 21.36
CA GLN A 296 -18.13 12.72 21.60
C GLN A 296 -18.93 11.66 20.83
N ARG A 297 -18.47 11.28 19.65
CA ARG A 297 -19.17 10.31 18.77
C ARG A 297 -18.84 8.86 19.10
N PHE A 298 -17.58 8.61 19.48
CA PHE A 298 -17.10 7.29 19.85
C PHE A 298 -16.74 7.27 21.33
N HIS A 299 -17.20 6.26 22.02
CA HIS A 299 -16.77 6.04 23.40
C HIS A 299 -15.44 5.26 23.37
N PHE A 300 -14.36 5.91 23.80
CA PHE A 300 -13.06 5.27 23.98
C PHE A 300 -12.81 4.96 25.44
N ASP A 301 -12.20 3.81 25.71
CA ASP A 301 -11.76 3.42 27.05
C ASP A 301 -10.36 3.95 27.33
N TYR A 302 -9.58 4.21 26.27
CA TYR A 302 -8.21 4.71 26.37
C TYR A 302 -7.93 5.80 25.33
N ILE A 303 -7.08 6.74 25.70
CA ILE A 303 -6.49 7.76 24.81
C ILE A 303 -4.98 7.62 24.90
N LYS A 304 -4.32 7.34 23.78
CA LYS A 304 -2.88 7.22 23.69
C LYS A 304 -2.29 8.57 23.30
N ILE A 305 -1.39 9.09 24.13
CA ILE A 305 -0.62 10.33 23.86
C ILE A 305 0.63 9.94 23.10
N ASP A 306 0.75 10.46 21.86
CA ASP A 306 1.91 10.20 21.01
C ASP A 306 3.23 10.61 21.68
N ARG A 307 4.26 9.82 21.39
CA ARG A 307 5.63 10.00 21.92
C ARG A 307 6.19 11.40 21.72
N GLN A 308 5.81 12.13 20.64
CA GLN A 308 6.34 13.46 20.40
C GLN A 308 6.01 14.42 21.57
N PHE A 309 4.82 14.33 22.16
CA PHE A 309 4.40 15.12 23.30
C PHE A 309 5.00 14.61 24.62
N VAL A 310 5.16 13.29 24.73
CA VAL A 310 5.80 12.67 25.90
C VAL A 310 7.30 13.02 25.96
N HIS A 311 7.97 13.12 24.83
CA HIS A 311 9.37 13.57 24.79
C HIS A 311 9.54 15.02 25.28
N GLY A 312 8.58 15.89 24.96
CA GLY A 312 8.58 17.29 25.39
C GLY A 312 7.97 17.55 26.77
N VAL A 313 7.46 16.51 27.47
CA VAL A 313 6.71 16.67 28.74
C VAL A 313 7.53 17.26 29.89
N VAL A 314 8.84 17.11 29.85
CA VAL A 314 9.76 17.77 30.82
C VAL A 314 9.87 19.29 30.58
N GLY A 315 9.42 19.78 29.42
CA GLY A 315 9.48 21.17 28.99
C GLY A 315 8.12 21.72 28.52
N ASP A 316 8.11 22.15 27.27
CA ASP A 316 7.02 22.97 26.70
C ASP A 316 5.70 22.18 26.47
N ASP A 317 5.76 20.87 26.30
CA ASP A 317 4.57 20.05 26.01
C ASP A 317 3.81 19.61 27.27
N ARG A 318 4.32 19.94 28.47
CA ARG A 318 3.68 19.55 29.71
C ARG A 318 2.23 20.02 29.80
N ALA A 319 1.98 21.29 29.51
CA ALA A 319 0.63 21.87 29.56
C ALA A 319 -0.34 21.15 28.55
N LEU A 320 0.18 20.71 27.40
CA LEU A 320 -0.60 19.95 26.42
C LEU A 320 -0.96 18.57 26.98
N VAL A 321 0.00 17.86 27.56
CA VAL A 321 -0.25 16.53 28.16
C VAL A 321 -1.24 16.64 29.33
N GLU A 322 -1.13 17.68 30.19
CA GLU A 322 -2.09 18.00 31.24
C GLU A 322 -3.51 18.23 30.65
N GLY A 323 -3.60 18.99 29.55
CA GLY A 323 -4.85 19.25 28.84
C GLY A 323 -5.50 17.97 28.29
N ILE A 324 -4.71 17.09 27.67
CA ILE A 324 -5.18 15.80 27.17
C ILE A 324 -5.63 14.90 28.32
N ALA A 325 -4.87 14.83 29.42
CA ALA A 325 -5.23 14.04 30.59
C ALA A 325 -6.55 14.51 31.23
N PHE A 326 -6.72 15.84 31.35
CA PHE A 326 -7.98 16.42 31.82
C PHE A 326 -9.15 16.06 30.89
N LEU A 327 -8.98 16.22 29.58
CA LEU A 327 -10.02 15.89 28.60
C LEU A 327 -10.40 14.42 28.66
N ALA A 328 -9.43 13.51 28.73
CA ALA A 328 -9.66 12.07 28.87
C ALA A 328 -10.54 11.76 30.10
N GLY A 329 -10.24 12.41 31.24
CA GLY A 329 -11.05 12.29 32.45
C GLY A 329 -12.51 12.74 32.26
N GLN A 330 -12.77 13.79 31.45
CA GLN A 330 -14.13 14.28 31.17
C GLN A 330 -14.95 13.30 30.34
N VAL A 331 -14.30 12.49 29.48
CA VAL A 331 -14.98 11.48 28.67
C VAL A 331 -14.93 10.08 29.28
N GLY A 332 -14.31 9.93 30.45
CA GLY A 332 -14.21 8.65 31.18
C GLY A 332 -13.17 7.68 30.57
N ALA A 333 -12.21 8.19 29.82
CA ALA A 333 -11.13 7.40 29.22
C ALA A 333 -9.86 7.46 30.10
N LEU A 334 -9.08 6.37 30.11
CA LEU A 334 -7.75 6.33 30.70
C LEU A 334 -6.71 6.78 29.69
N VAL A 335 -5.68 7.48 30.16
CA VAL A 335 -4.55 7.91 29.31
C VAL A 335 -3.44 6.87 29.32
N VAL A 336 -2.86 6.60 28.16
CA VAL A 336 -1.62 5.84 27.97
C VAL A 336 -0.59 6.76 27.35
N ALA A 337 0.50 7.07 28.05
CA ALA A 337 1.61 7.86 27.52
C ALA A 337 2.60 6.97 26.78
N GLU A 338 2.85 7.27 25.50
CA GLU A 338 3.75 6.49 24.67
C GLU A 338 5.17 7.05 24.61
N GLY A 339 6.13 6.15 24.35
CA GLY A 339 7.52 6.54 24.13
C GLY A 339 8.21 7.09 25.37
N VAL A 340 7.84 6.63 26.57
CA VAL A 340 8.54 6.99 27.79
C VAL A 340 9.93 6.33 27.80
N GLU A 341 10.99 7.15 27.77
CA GLU A 341 12.38 6.69 27.70
C GLU A 341 13.18 7.08 28.94
N GLU A 342 12.73 8.09 29.69
CA GLU A 342 13.44 8.65 30.83
C GLU A 342 12.60 8.64 32.11
N SER A 343 13.25 8.39 33.27
CA SER A 343 12.58 8.45 34.56
C SER A 343 12.05 9.86 34.92
N ALA A 344 12.61 10.91 34.30
CA ALA A 344 12.12 12.28 34.48
C ALA A 344 10.70 12.42 33.87
N GLN A 345 10.49 11.85 32.66
CA GLN A 345 9.18 11.82 32.00
C GLN A 345 8.16 11.07 32.85
N GLN A 346 8.50 9.87 33.34
CA GLN A 346 7.62 9.08 34.21
C GLN A 346 7.18 9.87 35.44
N ARG A 347 8.10 10.54 36.17
CA ARG A 347 7.74 11.34 37.35
C ARG A 347 6.77 12.47 37.03
N ILE A 348 6.94 13.12 35.89
CA ILE A 348 6.03 14.21 35.48
C ILE A 348 4.65 13.62 35.10
N LEU A 349 4.60 12.53 34.35
CA LEU A 349 3.35 11.83 34.01
C LEU A 349 2.59 11.40 35.29
N GLU A 350 3.30 10.87 36.30
CA GLU A 350 2.73 10.57 37.60
C GLU A 350 2.15 11.83 38.30
N THR A 351 2.89 12.93 38.27
CA THR A 351 2.44 14.23 38.86
C THR A 351 1.20 14.77 38.15
N ILE A 352 1.10 14.59 36.83
CA ILE A 352 -0.07 14.97 35.99
C ILE A 352 -1.26 14.06 36.29
N GLY A 353 -1.02 12.86 36.80
CA GLY A 353 -2.06 11.84 37.05
C GLY A 353 -2.34 10.97 35.82
N VAL A 354 -1.38 10.84 34.91
CA VAL A 354 -1.44 9.88 33.79
C VAL A 354 -1.29 8.47 34.36
N PRO A 355 -2.30 7.58 34.21
CA PRO A 355 -2.29 6.30 34.91
C PRO A 355 -1.41 5.24 34.24
N LEU A 356 -1.30 5.26 32.91
CA LEU A 356 -0.64 4.21 32.14
C LEU A 356 0.45 4.80 31.25
N ALA A 357 1.51 4.01 31.03
CA ALA A 357 2.59 4.37 30.15
C ALA A 357 3.17 3.18 29.41
N GLN A 358 3.83 3.46 28.30
CA GLN A 358 4.55 2.51 27.46
C GLN A 358 5.82 3.17 26.95
N GLY A 359 6.94 2.46 26.93
CA GLY A 359 8.18 3.00 26.40
C GLY A 359 9.40 2.18 26.77
N PHE A 360 10.56 2.58 26.20
CA PHE A 360 11.81 1.86 26.39
C PHE A 360 12.39 1.98 27.80
N LEU A 361 11.90 2.91 28.58
CA LEU A 361 12.20 2.96 30.01
C LEU A 361 11.79 1.68 30.72
N PHE A 362 10.66 1.10 30.35
CA PHE A 362 10.11 -0.10 30.99
C PHE A 362 10.59 -1.37 30.31
N ALA A 363 10.35 -1.49 29.01
CA ALA A 363 10.90 -2.55 28.18
C ALA A 363 10.75 -2.24 26.67
N LYS A 364 11.64 -2.81 25.88
CA LYS A 364 11.49 -2.87 24.43
C LYS A 364 10.52 -3.99 24.04
N PRO A 365 9.86 -3.88 22.85
CA PRO A 365 9.07 -5.00 22.34
C PRO A 365 9.90 -6.27 22.24
N GLY A 366 9.42 -7.37 22.81
CA GLY A 366 10.08 -8.66 22.84
C GLY A 366 9.15 -9.82 22.47
N LEU A 367 9.72 -10.97 22.16
CA LEU A 367 8.97 -12.20 21.92
C LEU A 367 8.18 -12.61 23.17
N ALA A 368 7.15 -13.43 23.02
CA ALA A 368 6.33 -13.92 24.13
C ALA A 368 7.13 -14.49 25.32
N VAL A 369 8.21 -15.22 25.03
CA VAL A 369 9.11 -15.78 26.07
C VAL A 369 9.88 -14.68 26.80
N GLU A 370 10.33 -13.65 26.10
CA GLU A 370 11.04 -12.50 26.70
C GLU A 370 10.06 -11.67 27.53
N PHE A 371 8.85 -11.45 27.00
CA PHE A 371 7.78 -10.78 27.70
C PHE A 371 7.42 -11.49 29.00
N ALA A 372 7.23 -12.81 29.00
CA ALA A 372 6.93 -13.60 30.19
C ALA A 372 8.01 -13.46 31.29
N ARG A 373 9.29 -13.44 30.89
CA ARG A 373 10.40 -13.23 31.86
C ARG A 373 10.36 -11.82 32.45
N GLY A 374 10.13 -10.80 31.61
CA GLY A 374 10.01 -9.41 32.08
C GLY A 374 8.81 -9.22 32.99
N PHE A 375 7.66 -9.80 32.67
CA PHE A 375 6.45 -9.77 33.48
C PHE A 375 6.69 -10.38 34.88
N ALA A 376 7.30 -11.57 34.94
CA ALA A 376 7.60 -12.23 36.21
C ALA A 376 8.57 -11.39 37.09
N ALA A 377 9.53 -10.67 36.46
CA ALA A 377 10.43 -9.79 37.15
C ALA A 377 9.73 -8.51 37.68
N SER A 378 8.79 -7.94 36.90
CA SER A 378 8.05 -6.74 37.32
C SER A 378 7.07 -7.00 38.48
N ALA A 379 6.59 -8.24 38.63
CA ALA A 379 5.69 -8.62 39.72
C ALA A 379 6.41 -8.80 41.07
N THR A 380 7.74 -8.76 41.09
CA THR A 380 8.56 -9.02 42.30
C THR A 380 9.10 -7.73 42.92
N VAL A 381 8.91 -6.59 42.27
CA VAL A 381 9.28 -5.26 42.73
C VAL A 381 8.09 -4.56 43.37
#